data_80a31d4c0dcbbc81158068a6bcbdd529
#
_entry.id   80a31d4c0dcbbc81158068a6bcbdd529
#
_cell.length_a   1.000
_cell.length_b   1.000
_cell.length_c   1.000
_cell.angle_alpha   90.00
_cell.angle_beta   90.00
_cell.angle_gamma   90.00
#
_symmetry.space_group_name_H-M   'P 1'
#
loop_
_entity.id
_entity.type
_entity.pdbx_description
1 polymer ?
#
loop_
_entity_poly.entity_id
_entity_poly.type
_entity_poly.pdbx_seq_one_letter_code
_entity_poly.pdbx_strand_id
1 'polypeptide(L)'
;MGHCQDAESLQEEKIKSLLQQVSTAQSARQFPQAIKLLGQIEKLDDTVAVAFYLRGRIHFQQAAFQESVRDFNRYVKLNPKIESRQWERGISMYYAKQYKQGASQFELYQTFHNQDVENSVWRFLCMVPDSGVAKARKVMLPIENDRRIPMMKVFEMYRGTTTPANVLQAVEQGDPTKEVKATRAFYAHLYLGLYYEVTDEPKLARKYIELAADPQLLGHTGINSYMWDVARVHWNRM
;
A
#
# COMPACT_ATOMS: atom_id res chain seq x y z
N MET A 1 -21.53 32.74 25.80
CA MET A 1 -20.27 32.30 25.12
C MET A 1 -19.63 31.06 25.78
N GLY A 2 -19.72 30.83 27.12
CA GLY A 2 -19.08 29.68 27.78
C GLY A 2 -19.62 28.30 27.36
N HIS A 3 -20.95 28.15 27.23
CA HIS A 3 -21.53 26.82 26.92
C HIS A 3 -21.19 26.25 25.55
N CYS A 4 -20.79 27.06 24.55
CA CYS A 4 -20.39 26.57 23.20
C CYS A 4 -18.95 26.04 23.25
N GLN A 5 -18.05 26.70 23.97
CA GLN A 5 -16.66 26.25 24.15
C GLN A 5 -16.57 24.95 24.96
N ASP A 6 -17.42 24.76 25.96
CA ASP A 6 -17.47 23.52 26.76
C ASP A 6 -17.97 22.34 25.92
N ALA A 7 -18.93 22.55 25.03
CA ALA A 7 -19.45 21.49 24.13
C ALA A 7 -18.44 21.07 23.07
N GLU A 8 -17.70 22.00 22.45
CA GLU A 8 -16.64 21.70 21.49
C GLU A 8 -15.47 20.92 22.12
N SER A 9 -15.04 21.35 23.33
CA SER A 9 -14.03 20.67 24.11
C SER A 9 -14.42 19.22 24.45
N LEU A 10 -15.66 18.99 24.88
CA LEU A 10 -16.16 17.63 25.14
C LEU A 10 -16.22 16.75 23.88
N GLN A 11 -16.57 17.33 22.74
CA GLN A 11 -16.57 16.61 21.45
C GLN A 11 -15.17 16.21 21.04
N GLU A 12 -14.18 17.10 21.16
CA GLU A 12 -12.78 16.82 20.85
C GLU A 12 -12.21 15.71 21.75
N GLU A 13 -12.46 15.79 23.06
CA GLU A 13 -12.05 14.73 24.01
C GLU A 13 -12.66 13.38 23.66
N LYS A 14 -13.92 13.34 23.26
CA LYS A 14 -14.59 12.12 22.84
C LYS A 14 -13.99 11.55 21.56
N ILE A 15 -13.68 12.39 20.56
CA ILE A 15 -13.01 11.97 19.33
C ILE A 15 -11.62 11.40 19.64
N LYS A 16 -10.84 12.06 20.50
CA LYS A 16 -9.53 11.57 20.94
C LYS A 16 -9.61 10.20 21.62
N SER A 17 -10.57 10.01 22.53
CA SER A 17 -10.82 8.72 23.18
C SER A 17 -11.19 7.63 22.18
N LEU A 18 -12.05 7.93 21.20
CA LEU A 18 -12.43 7.00 20.15
C LEU A 18 -11.24 6.62 19.26
N LEU A 19 -10.37 7.57 18.88
CA LEU A 19 -9.15 7.29 18.12
C LEU A 19 -8.19 6.37 18.87
N GLN A 20 -8.07 6.51 20.18
CA GLN A 20 -7.27 5.61 21.02
C GLN A 20 -7.85 4.18 21.02
N GLN A 21 -9.17 4.04 21.13
CA GLN A 21 -9.86 2.75 21.04
C GLN A 21 -9.70 2.13 19.65
N VAL A 22 -9.73 2.93 18.57
CA VAL A 22 -9.44 2.49 17.20
C VAL A 22 -8.03 1.90 17.12
N SER A 23 -7.03 2.59 17.66
CA SER A 23 -5.63 2.11 17.66
C SER A 23 -5.52 0.76 18.37
N THR A 24 -6.17 0.58 19.53
CA THR A 24 -6.21 -0.69 20.26
C THR A 24 -6.87 -1.79 19.43
N ALA A 25 -8.04 -1.51 18.85
CA ALA A 25 -8.75 -2.47 18.02
C ALA A 25 -7.97 -2.86 16.74
N GLN A 26 -7.26 -1.91 16.11
CA GLN A 26 -6.40 -2.18 14.96
C GLN A 26 -5.21 -3.07 15.35
N SER A 27 -4.53 -2.78 16.45
CA SER A 27 -3.42 -3.59 16.95
C SER A 27 -3.84 -5.03 17.26
N ALA A 28 -5.07 -5.21 17.77
CA ALA A 28 -5.68 -6.51 18.02
C ALA A 28 -6.32 -7.14 16.75
N ARG A 29 -6.22 -6.50 15.58
CA ARG A 29 -6.86 -6.89 14.30
C ARG A 29 -8.39 -7.09 14.41
N GLN A 30 -9.03 -6.40 15.34
CA GLN A 30 -10.49 -6.35 15.53
C GLN A 30 -11.12 -5.34 14.56
N PHE A 31 -10.98 -5.59 13.26
CA PHE A 31 -11.36 -4.66 12.20
C PHE A 31 -12.84 -4.22 12.22
N PRO A 32 -13.84 -5.10 12.45
CA PRO A 32 -15.24 -4.67 12.57
C PRO A 32 -15.45 -3.65 13.68
N GLN A 33 -14.79 -3.85 14.84
CA GLN A 33 -14.84 -2.92 15.97
C GLN A 33 -14.21 -1.57 15.61
N ALA A 34 -13.03 -1.59 14.98
CA ALA A 34 -12.35 -0.37 14.56
C ALA A 34 -13.21 0.44 13.56
N ILE A 35 -13.83 -0.21 12.57
CA ILE A 35 -14.73 0.44 11.60
C ILE A 35 -15.94 1.07 12.32
N LYS A 36 -16.53 0.38 13.29
CA LYS A 36 -17.66 0.90 14.08
C LYS A 36 -17.26 2.17 14.83
N LEU A 37 -16.10 2.17 15.49
CA LEU A 37 -15.57 3.33 16.22
C LEU A 37 -15.29 4.51 15.29
N LEU A 38 -14.69 4.26 14.11
CA LEU A 38 -14.45 5.29 13.08
C LEU A 38 -15.76 5.87 12.53
N GLY A 39 -16.81 5.05 12.38
CA GLY A 39 -18.14 5.52 12.04
C GLY A 39 -18.80 6.38 13.13
N GLN A 40 -18.46 6.18 14.40
CA GLN A 40 -18.90 7.08 15.49
C GLN A 40 -18.19 8.44 15.42
N ILE A 41 -16.89 8.46 15.09
CA ILE A 41 -16.14 9.70 14.87
C ILE A 41 -16.77 10.50 13.73
N GLU A 42 -17.02 9.87 12.57
CA GLU A 42 -17.66 10.53 11.43
C GLU A 42 -19.03 11.14 11.76
N LYS A 43 -19.81 10.48 12.62
CA LYS A 43 -21.09 11.03 13.08
C LYS A 43 -20.95 12.21 14.03
N LEU A 44 -19.86 12.29 14.78
CA LEU A 44 -19.58 13.41 15.68
C LEU A 44 -19.02 14.60 14.89
N ASP A 45 -18.10 14.32 13.96
CA ASP A 45 -17.46 15.32 13.12
C ASP A 45 -16.95 14.64 11.83
N ASP A 46 -17.59 14.93 10.70
CA ASP A 46 -17.26 14.39 9.39
C ASP A 46 -16.06 15.08 8.72
N THR A 47 -15.43 16.04 9.42
CA THR A 47 -14.21 16.73 8.98
C THR A 47 -12.93 16.14 9.58
N VAL A 48 -13.02 15.14 10.46
CA VAL A 48 -11.88 14.45 11.06
C VAL A 48 -11.19 13.56 10.00
N ALA A 49 -10.32 14.16 9.21
CA ALA A 49 -9.69 13.53 8.05
C ALA A 49 -8.99 12.18 8.37
N VAL A 50 -8.32 12.10 9.53
CA VAL A 50 -7.59 10.87 9.94
C VAL A 50 -8.53 9.67 10.12
N ALA A 51 -9.79 9.87 10.46
CA ALA A 51 -10.76 8.78 10.59
C ALA A 51 -10.99 8.06 9.26
N PHE A 52 -11.10 8.81 8.18
CA PHE A 52 -11.22 8.26 6.82
C PHE A 52 -9.93 7.55 6.37
N TYR A 53 -8.76 8.12 6.67
CA TYR A 53 -7.49 7.48 6.37
C TYR A 53 -7.37 6.10 7.04
N LEU A 54 -7.63 6.04 8.35
CA LEU A 54 -7.55 4.79 9.10
C LEU A 54 -8.58 3.76 8.62
N ARG A 55 -9.82 4.20 8.31
CA ARG A 55 -10.87 3.31 7.81
C ARG A 55 -10.56 2.81 6.41
N GLY A 56 -9.99 3.64 5.55
CA GLY A 56 -9.54 3.26 4.22
C GLY A 56 -8.51 2.13 4.28
N ARG A 57 -7.53 2.21 5.18
CA ARG A 57 -6.55 1.13 5.42
C ARG A 57 -7.21 -0.15 5.90
N ILE A 58 -8.13 -0.06 6.85
CA ILE A 58 -8.84 -1.23 7.38
C ILE A 58 -9.71 -1.88 6.30
N HIS A 59 -10.41 -1.10 5.50
CA HIS A 59 -11.18 -1.63 4.37
C HIS A 59 -10.28 -2.37 3.36
N PHE A 60 -9.10 -1.84 3.07
CA PHE A 60 -8.12 -2.56 2.24
C PHE A 60 -7.71 -3.90 2.87
N GLN A 61 -7.39 -3.91 4.16
CA GLN A 61 -7.02 -5.13 4.91
C GLN A 61 -8.12 -6.21 4.89
N GLN A 62 -9.38 -5.82 4.71
CA GLN A 62 -10.54 -6.69 4.57
C GLN A 62 -10.93 -6.98 3.11
N ALA A 63 -10.11 -6.59 2.15
CA ALA A 63 -10.38 -6.68 0.71
C ALA A 63 -11.66 -5.93 0.26
N ALA A 64 -12.15 -4.97 1.05
CA ALA A 64 -13.24 -4.05 0.73
C ALA A 64 -12.67 -2.84 -0.04
N PHE A 65 -12.22 -3.08 -1.29
CA PHE A 65 -11.41 -2.12 -2.03
C PHE A 65 -12.17 -0.87 -2.46
N GLN A 66 -13.45 -1.00 -2.80
CA GLN A 66 -14.28 0.16 -3.19
C GLN A 66 -14.50 1.10 -1.99
N GLU A 67 -14.74 0.52 -0.81
CA GLU A 67 -14.84 1.23 0.47
C GLU A 67 -13.52 1.92 0.81
N SER A 68 -12.41 1.20 0.63
CA SER A 68 -11.06 1.76 0.84
C SER A 68 -10.81 2.98 -0.04
N VAL A 69 -11.09 2.91 -1.34
CA VAL A 69 -10.94 4.04 -2.27
C VAL A 69 -11.85 5.20 -1.89
N ARG A 70 -13.10 4.94 -1.49
CA ARG A 70 -14.04 5.98 -1.07
C ARG A 70 -13.52 6.75 0.14
N ASP A 71 -13.02 6.04 1.15
CA ASP A 71 -12.49 6.66 2.35
C ASP A 71 -11.19 7.44 2.07
N PHE A 72 -10.26 6.90 1.29
CA PHE A 72 -9.06 7.64 0.88
C PHE A 72 -9.41 8.89 0.04
N ASN A 73 -10.43 8.82 -0.82
CA ASN A 73 -10.92 9.99 -1.56
C ASN A 73 -11.46 11.08 -0.62
N ARG A 74 -12.19 10.67 0.45
CA ARG A 74 -12.67 11.63 1.46
C ARG A 74 -11.52 12.24 2.24
N TYR A 75 -10.54 11.44 2.62
CA TYR A 75 -9.32 11.91 3.29
C TYR A 75 -8.58 12.97 2.47
N VAL A 76 -8.35 12.70 1.18
CA VAL A 76 -7.71 13.67 0.27
C VAL A 76 -8.55 14.92 0.08
N LYS A 77 -9.88 14.78 -0.05
CA LYS A 77 -10.78 15.92 -0.17
C LYS A 77 -10.70 16.85 1.06
N LEU A 78 -10.59 16.30 2.26
CA LEU A 78 -10.45 17.07 3.51
C LEU A 78 -9.03 17.64 3.69
N ASN A 79 -8.02 17.03 3.06
CA ASN A 79 -6.63 17.45 3.17
C ASN A 79 -5.93 17.39 1.80
N PRO A 80 -6.21 18.32 0.86
CA PRO A 80 -5.68 18.24 -0.51
C PRO A 80 -4.15 18.25 -0.60
N LYS A 81 -3.47 18.86 0.37
CA LYS A 81 -2.00 18.98 0.37
C LYS A 81 -1.27 17.62 0.45
N ILE A 82 -1.97 16.55 0.88
CA ILE A 82 -1.34 15.23 0.99
C ILE A 82 -1.58 14.34 -0.24
N GLU A 83 -2.34 14.79 -1.23
CA GLU A 83 -2.76 13.95 -2.35
C GLU A 83 -1.57 13.31 -3.08
N SER A 84 -0.50 14.08 -3.33
CA SER A 84 0.71 13.56 -3.95
C SER A 84 1.43 12.47 -3.14
N ARG A 85 1.10 12.31 -1.85
CA ARG A 85 1.73 11.31 -0.96
C ARG A 85 0.89 10.05 -0.76
N GLN A 86 -0.31 9.96 -1.41
CA GLN A 86 -1.29 8.91 -1.13
C GLN A 86 -1.11 7.67 -2.01
N TRP A 87 0.06 7.01 -1.91
CA TRP A 87 0.35 5.77 -2.60
C TRP A 87 -0.60 4.61 -2.20
N GLU A 88 -1.05 4.55 -0.94
CA GLU A 88 -2.02 3.56 -0.44
C GLU A 88 -3.37 3.65 -1.18
N ARG A 89 -3.79 4.90 -1.49
CA ARG A 89 -4.96 5.16 -2.34
C ARG A 89 -4.77 4.58 -3.75
N GLY A 90 -3.58 4.76 -4.33
CA GLY A 90 -3.22 4.21 -5.64
C GLY A 90 -3.28 2.67 -5.67
N ILE A 91 -2.74 2.02 -4.64
CA ILE A 91 -2.81 0.56 -4.47
C ILE A 91 -4.28 0.13 -4.32
N SER A 92 -5.09 0.81 -3.50
CA SER A 92 -6.51 0.50 -3.35
C SER A 92 -7.26 0.64 -4.67
N MET A 93 -6.95 1.65 -5.50
CA MET A 93 -7.51 1.82 -6.84
C MET A 93 -7.14 0.66 -7.78
N TYR A 94 -5.90 0.16 -7.73
CA TYR A 94 -5.49 -1.03 -8.48
C TYR A 94 -6.38 -2.24 -8.15
N TYR A 95 -6.53 -2.56 -6.86
CA TYR A 95 -7.36 -3.68 -6.42
C TYR A 95 -8.86 -3.48 -6.65
N ALA A 96 -9.33 -2.23 -6.65
CA ALA A 96 -10.69 -1.85 -7.02
C ALA A 96 -10.93 -1.85 -8.55
N LYS A 97 -9.92 -2.22 -9.36
CA LYS A 97 -9.92 -2.18 -10.83
C LYS A 97 -10.13 -0.77 -11.41
N GLN A 98 -9.84 0.27 -10.64
CA GLN A 98 -9.83 1.67 -11.08
C GLN A 98 -8.44 2.03 -11.63
N TYR A 99 -8.00 1.30 -12.65
CA TYR A 99 -6.62 1.28 -13.13
C TYR A 99 -6.12 2.65 -13.61
N LYS A 100 -6.94 3.40 -14.35
CA LYS A 100 -6.56 4.74 -14.84
C LYS A 100 -6.32 5.72 -13.69
N GLN A 101 -7.21 5.71 -12.70
CA GLN A 101 -7.09 6.55 -11.51
C GLN A 101 -5.87 6.15 -10.68
N GLY A 102 -5.61 4.84 -10.52
CA GLY A 102 -4.42 4.33 -9.86
C GLY A 102 -3.15 4.79 -10.55
N ALA A 103 -3.06 4.64 -11.88
CA ALA A 103 -1.90 5.12 -12.66
C ALA A 103 -1.66 6.63 -12.47
N SER A 104 -2.73 7.45 -12.53
CA SER A 104 -2.63 8.89 -12.30
C SER A 104 -2.20 9.25 -10.87
N GLN A 105 -2.63 8.46 -9.86
CA GLN A 105 -2.17 8.66 -8.47
C GLN A 105 -0.67 8.43 -8.33
N PHE A 106 -0.11 7.41 -9.01
CA PHE A 106 1.33 7.14 -8.98
C PHE A 106 2.13 8.15 -9.82
N GLU A 107 1.57 8.70 -10.89
CA GLU A 107 2.17 9.85 -11.61
C GLU A 107 2.25 11.08 -10.70
N LEU A 108 1.19 11.35 -9.94
CA LEU A 108 1.19 12.45 -8.99
C LEU A 108 2.19 12.23 -7.85
N TYR A 109 2.32 10.99 -7.34
CA TYR A 109 3.32 10.66 -6.32
C TYR A 109 4.76 10.89 -6.80
N GLN A 110 5.05 10.69 -8.08
CA GLN A 110 6.36 10.97 -8.67
C GLN A 110 6.80 12.42 -8.47
N THR A 111 5.86 13.35 -8.36
CA THR A 111 6.16 14.78 -8.09
C THR A 111 6.60 15.02 -6.64
N PHE A 112 6.25 14.11 -5.73
CA PHE A 112 6.65 14.16 -4.33
C PHE A 112 7.95 13.38 -4.06
N HIS A 113 8.05 12.16 -4.61
CA HIS A 113 9.24 11.30 -4.46
C HIS A 113 9.52 10.53 -5.75
N ASN A 114 10.56 10.91 -6.46
CA ASN A 114 10.88 10.43 -7.81
C ASN A 114 11.93 9.31 -7.86
N GLN A 115 12.37 8.78 -6.71
CA GLN A 115 13.35 7.68 -6.62
C GLN A 115 12.78 6.47 -5.88
N ASP A 116 11.48 6.22 -6.04
CA ASP A 116 10.78 5.09 -5.43
C ASP A 116 10.37 4.07 -6.50
N VAL A 117 11.06 2.93 -6.53
CA VAL A 117 10.78 1.83 -7.47
C VAL A 117 9.36 1.31 -7.31
N GLU A 118 8.84 1.23 -6.07
CA GLU A 118 7.48 0.74 -5.82
C GLU A 118 6.45 1.59 -6.56
N ASN A 119 6.64 2.91 -6.57
CA ASN A 119 5.76 3.85 -7.28
C ASN A 119 5.71 3.56 -8.79
N SER A 120 6.89 3.39 -9.42
CA SER A 120 6.99 3.07 -10.85
C SER A 120 6.36 1.72 -11.19
N VAL A 121 6.57 0.71 -10.33
CA VAL A 121 6.02 -0.64 -10.50
C VAL A 121 4.50 -0.64 -10.34
N TRP A 122 3.95 -0.01 -9.32
CA TRP A 122 2.49 0.07 -9.14
C TRP A 122 1.80 0.81 -10.29
N ARG A 123 2.42 1.88 -10.82
CA ARG A 123 1.91 2.52 -12.03
C ARG A 123 1.92 1.56 -13.22
N PHE A 124 3.02 0.83 -13.43
CA PHE A 124 3.11 -0.18 -14.47
C PHE A 124 1.98 -1.22 -14.33
N LEU A 125 1.77 -1.77 -13.12
CA LEU A 125 0.70 -2.74 -12.84
C LEU A 125 -0.69 -2.17 -13.17
N CYS A 126 -0.94 -0.90 -12.87
CA CYS A 126 -2.17 -0.22 -13.24
C CYS A 126 -2.35 -0.08 -14.77
N MET A 127 -1.26 -0.02 -15.53
CA MET A 127 -1.33 0.15 -16.98
C MET A 127 -1.51 -1.16 -17.75
N VAL A 128 -1.02 -2.27 -17.21
CA VAL A 128 -1.04 -3.57 -17.90
C VAL A 128 -2.43 -4.00 -18.36
N PRO A 129 -3.52 -3.89 -17.55
CA PRO A 129 -4.85 -4.31 -17.97
C PRO A 129 -5.38 -3.62 -19.24
N ASP A 130 -5.05 -2.34 -19.43
CA ASP A 130 -5.54 -1.56 -20.58
C ASP A 130 -4.57 -1.59 -21.78
N SER A 131 -3.26 -1.69 -21.53
CA SER A 131 -2.24 -1.48 -22.58
C SER A 131 -1.36 -2.67 -22.86
N GLY A 132 -1.37 -3.69 -22.01
CA GLY A 132 -0.48 -4.84 -22.04
C GLY A 132 0.94 -4.53 -21.55
N VAL A 133 1.66 -5.59 -21.17
CA VAL A 133 3.01 -5.54 -20.59
C VAL A 133 4.00 -4.74 -21.44
N ALA A 134 4.02 -4.97 -22.75
CA ALA A 134 5.00 -4.35 -23.65
C ALA A 134 4.84 -2.81 -23.74
N LYS A 135 3.62 -2.30 -23.74
CA LYS A 135 3.36 -0.85 -23.73
C LYS A 135 3.62 -0.26 -22.35
N ALA A 136 3.17 -0.91 -21.27
CA ALA A 136 3.41 -0.46 -19.91
C ALA A 136 4.91 -0.30 -19.62
N ARG A 137 5.76 -1.21 -20.08
CA ARG A 137 7.22 -1.12 -19.96
C ARG A 137 7.81 0.15 -20.58
N LYS A 138 7.35 0.53 -21.76
CA LYS A 138 7.89 1.70 -22.49
C LYS A 138 7.65 3.02 -21.79
N VAL A 139 6.66 3.08 -20.91
CA VAL A 139 6.23 4.31 -20.23
C VAL A 139 6.36 4.23 -18.71
N MET A 140 7.16 3.29 -18.19
CA MET A 140 7.49 3.26 -16.77
C MET A 140 8.12 4.58 -16.33
N LEU A 141 7.74 5.03 -15.14
CA LEU A 141 8.33 6.23 -14.54
C LEU A 141 9.84 6.01 -14.34
N PRO A 142 10.68 7.00 -14.71
CA PRO A 142 12.12 6.86 -14.58
C PRO A 142 12.53 6.82 -13.09
N ILE A 143 13.38 5.86 -12.75
CA ILE A 143 14.03 5.73 -11.44
C ILE A 143 15.52 5.54 -11.70
N GLU A 144 16.35 6.36 -11.07
CA GLU A 144 17.80 6.32 -11.23
C GLU A 144 18.50 5.68 -10.03
N ASN A 145 18.00 5.88 -8.82
CA ASN A 145 18.69 5.48 -7.60
C ASN A 145 17.74 5.22 -6.42
N ASP A 146 17.09 4.07 -6.38
CA ASP A 146 16.47 3.57 -5.15
C ASP A 146 17.53 2.79 -4.35
N ARG A 147 17.93 3.32 -3.19
CA ARG A 147 19.00 2.74 -2.37
C ARG A 147 18.62 1.45 -1.66
N ARG A 148 17.35 1.09 -1.66
CA ARG A 148 16.86 -0.15 -1.04
C ARG A 148 17.19 -1.35 -1.92
N ILE A 149 17.92 -2.33 -1.39
CA ILE A 149 18.16 -3.60 -2.07
C ILE A 149 16.94 -4.51 -1.82
N PRO A 150 16.37 -5.18 -2.84
CA PRO A 150 16.84 -5.32 -4.23
C PRO A 150 16.13 -4.40 -5.24
N MET A 151 15.61 -3.24 -4.81
CA MET A 151 14.61 -2.46 -5.56
C MET A 151 15.05 -2.07 -6.97
N MET A 152 16.29 -1.66 -7.18
CA MET A 152 16.78 -1.37 -8.55
C MET A 152 16.76 -2.62 -9.44
N LYS A 153 17.03 -3.81 -8.91
CA LYS A 153 16.89 -5.07 -9.69
C LYS A 153 15.44 -5.41 -9.97
N VAL A 154 14.52 -5.10 -9.07
CA VAL A 154 13.07 -5.17 -9.33
C VAL A 154 12.70 -4.24 -10.49
N PHE A 155 13.13 -2.98 -10.46
CA PHE A 155 12.87 -2.01 -11.53
C PHE A 155 13.38 -2.48 -12.90
N GLU A 156 14.63 -2.93 -12.96
CA GLU A 156 15.25 -3.48 -14.16
C GLU A 156 14.47 -4.70 -14.70
N MET A 157 13.97 -5.58 -13.81
CA MET A 157 13.15 -6.72 -14.20
C MET A 157 11.83 -6.30 -14.83
N TYR A 158 11.12 -5.36 -14.23
CA TYR A 158 9.88 -4.84 -14.81
C TYR A 158 10.11 -4.11 -16.13
N ARG A 159 11.26 -3.48 -16.31
CA ARG A 159 11.69 -2.92 -17.60
C ARG A 159 12.10 -3.98 -18.63
N GLY A 160 12.31 -5.22 -18.22
CA GLY A 160 12.74 -6.31 -19.08
C GLY A 160 14.24 -6.30 -19.39
N THR A 161 15.06 -5.64 -18.57
CA THR A 161 16.53 -5.52 -18.75
C THR A 161 17.31 -6.45 -17.82
N THR A 162 16.64 -7.14 -16.89
CA THR A 162 17.25 -8.18 -16.06
C THR A 162 16.25 -9.33 -15.82
N THR A 163 16.71 -10.39 -15.14
CA THR A 163 15.93 -11.59 -14.88
C THR A 163 15.44 -11.66 -13.43
N PRO A 164 14.35 -12.42 -13.15
CA PRO A 164 13.93 -12.74 -11.78
C PRO A 164 15.04 -13.34 -10.90
N ALA A 165 15.94 -14.16 -11.49
CA ALA A 165 17.06 -14.74 -10.77
C ALA A 165 18.02 -13.66 -10.21
N ASN A 166 18.26 -12.60 -10.96
CA ASN A 166 19.10 -11.49 -10.53
C ASN A 166 18.47 -10.68 -9.39
N VAL A 167 17.14 -10.59 -9.33
CA VAL A 167 16.43 -9.99 -8.18
C VAL A 167 16.68 -10.81 -6.91
N LEU A 168 16.57 -12.14 -7.00
CA LEU A 168 16.83 -13.04 -5.86
C LEU A 168 18.31 -13.02 -5.46
N GLN A 169 19.22 -13.00 -6.41
CA GLN A 169 20.66 -12.89 -6.12
C GLN A 169 21.00 -11.59 -5.38
N ALA A 170 20.35 -10.48 -5.74
CA ALA A 170 20.58 -9.21 -5.07
C ALA A 170 20.17 -9.21 -3.58
N VAL A 171 19.26 -10.09 -3.16
CA VAL A 171 18.89 -10.24 -1.73
C VAL A 171 20.10 -10.56 -0.86
N GLU A 172 21.03 -11.35 -1.37
CA GLU A 172 22.26 -11.81 -0.67
C GLU A 172 23.43 -10.80 -0.77
N GLN A 173 23.27 -9.72 -1.52
CA GLN A 173 24.36 -8.77 -1.77
C GLN A 173 24.91 -8.16 -0.49
N GLY A 174 26.24 -8.21 -0.29
CA GLY A 174 26.93 -7.59 0.83
C GLY A 174 26.78 -8.35 2.16
N ASP A 175 26.52 -9.63 2.11
CA ASP A 175 26.41 -10.52 3.28
C ASP A 175 25.49 -9.96 4.39
N PRO A 176 24.17 -9.80 4.09
CA PRO A 176 23.23 -9.15 5.00
C PRO A 176 22.95 -9.98 6.26
N THR A 177 22.68 -9.30 7.37
CA THR A 177 22.15 -9.98 8.57
C THR A 177 20.82 -10.70 8.23
N LYS A 178 20.41 -11.61 9.08
CA LYS A 178 19.15 -12.38 8.91
C LYS A 178 17.93 -11.44 8.76
N GLU A 179 17.87 -10.38 9.56
CA GLU A 179 16.79 -9.39 9.56
C GLU A 179 16.78 -8.56 8.27
N VAL A 180 17.95 -8.12 7.82
CA VAL A 180 18.09 -7.38 6.55
C VAL A 180 17.73 -8.26 5.38
N LYS A 181 18.18 -9.53 5.39
CA LYS A 181 17.84 -10.51 4.37
C LYS A 181 16.34 -10.79 4.32
N ALA A 182 15.67 -10.93 5.47
CA ALA A 182 14.22 -11.12 5.54
C ALA A 182 13.46 -9.94 4.92
N THR A 183 13.87 -8.70 5.23
CA THR A 183 13.31 -7.49 4.60
C THR A 183 13.48 -7.50 3.09
N ARG A 184 14.70 -7.75 2.59
CA ARG A 184 15.01 -7.79 1.16
C ARG A 184 14.23 -8.89 0.44
N ALA A 185 14.15 -10.08 1.06
CA ALA A 185 13.42 -11.22 0.52
C ALA A 185 11.91 -10.94 0.42
N PHE A 186 11.32 -10.28 1.42
CA PHE A 186 9.92 -9.86 1.38
C PHE A 186 9.61 -9.02 0.13
N TYR A 187 10.36 -7.94 -0.09
CA TYR A 187 10.13 -7.06 -1.25
C TYR A 187 10.44 -7.79 -2.57
N ALA A 188 11.50 -8.58 -2.62
CA ALA A 188 11.78 -9.42 -3.79
C ALA A 188 10.60 -10.35 -4.12
N HIS A 189 10.11 -11.08 -3.13
CA HIS A 189 9.01 -12.04 -3.31
C HIS A 189 7.71 -11.35 -3.70
N LEU A 190 7.33 -10.26 -3.04
CA LEU A 190 6.12 -9.50 -3.38
C LEU A 190 6.15 -9.06 -4.85
N TYR A 191 7.24 -8.42 -5.28
CA TYR A 191 7.33 -7.91 -6.65
C TYR A 191 7.59 -8.97 -7.70
N LEU A 192 8.21 -10.09 -7.35
CA LEU A 192 8.25 -11.28 -8.22
C LEU A 192 6.87 -11.88 -8.42
N GLY A 193 6.08 -12.01 -7.35
CA GLY A 193 4.74 -12.54 -7.44
C GLY A 193 3.83 -11.70 -8.33
N LEU A 194 3.81 -10.39 -8.12
CA LEU A 194 3.06 -9.44 -8.95
C LEU A 194 3.54 -9.42 -10.41
N TYR A 195 4.85 -9.57 -10.65
CA TYR A 195 5.43 -9.67 -11.97
C TYR A 195 4.94 -10.90 -12.71
N TYR A 196 5.02 -12.08 -12.06
CA TYR A 196 4.61 -13.33 -12.67
C TYR A 196 3.09 -13.40 -12.91
N GLU A 197 2.27 -12.73 -12.08
CA GLU A 197 0.83 -12.62 -12.36
C GLU A 197 0.56 -11.89 -13.68
N VAL A 198 1.22 -10.76 -13.93
CA VAL A 198 0.99 -9.96 -15.14
C VAL A 198 1.72 -10.50 -16.38
N THR A 199 2.61 -11.47 -16.21
CA THR A 199 3.31 -12.17 -17.32
C THR A 199 2.76 -13.58 -17.57
N ASP A 200 1.59 -13.90 -16.99
CA ASP A 200 0.85 -15.15 -17.19
C ASP A 200 1.59 -16.42 -16.72
N GLU A 201 2.28 -16.30 -15.59
CA GLU A 201 2.97 -17.41 -14.91
C GLU A 201 2.34 -17.69 -13.52
N PRO A 202 1.08 -18.17 -13.47
CA PRO A 202 0.28 -18.18 -12.23
C PRO A 202 0.88 -19.07 -11.12
N LYS A 203 1.59 -20.15 -11.47
CA LYS A 203 2.24 -21.01 -10.47
C LYS A 203 3.39 -20.28 -9.77
N LEU A 204 4.17 -19.50 -10.49
CA LEU A 204 5.26 -18.70 -9.92
C LEU A 204 4.71 -17.49 -9.18
N ALA A 205 3.69 -16.84 -9.71
CA ALA A 205 2.97 -15.77 -9.01
C ALA A 205 2.52 -16.24 -7.62
N ARG A 206 1.77 -17.34 -7.55
CA ARG A 206 1.30 -17.93 -6.31
C ARG A 206 2.44 -18.24 -5.34
N LYS A 207 3.49 -18.94 -5.81
CA LYS A 207 4.67 -19.28 -5.00
C LYS A 207 5.28 -18.05 -4.31
N TYR A 208 5.51 -16.98 -5.07
CA TYR A 208 6.20 -15.82 -4.53
C TYR A 208 5.31 -14.93 -3.67
N ILE A 209 4.01 -14.82 -3.98
CA ILE A 209 3.06 -14.13 -3.10
C ILE A 209 2.91 -14.87 -1.77
N GLU A 210 2.87 -16.20 -1.77
CA GLU A 210 2.84 -17.02 -0.54
C GLU A 210 4.03 -16.71 0.38
N LEU A 211 5.25 -16.67 -0.19
CA LEU A 211 6.46 -16.33 0.55
C LEU A 211 6.43 -14.89 1.12
N ALA A 212 5.86 -13.93 0.39
CA ALA A 212 5.71 -12.57 0.89
C ALA A 212 4.60 -12.44 1.95
N ALA A 213 3.54 -13.26 1.87
CA ALA A 213 2.42 -13.26 2.80
C ALA A 213 2.69 -14.07 4.08
N ASP A 214 3.90 -14.59 4.29
CA ASP A 214 4.25 -15.38 5.45
C ASP A 214 3.87 -14.64 6.75
N PRO A 215 3.02 -15.25 7.62
CA PRO A 215 2.62 -14.65 8.89
C PRO A 215 3.79 -14.34 9.83
N GLN A 216 4.91 -15.04 9.71
CA GLN A 216 6.11 -14.77 10.51
C GLN A 216 6.75 -13.42 10.22
N LEU A 217 6.45 -12.82 9.07
CA LEU A 217 6.92 -11.49 8.68
C LEU A 217 6.05 -10.35 9.26
N LEU A 218 4.90 -10.68 9.86
CA LEU A 218 4.04 -9.68 10.48
C LEU A 218 4.76 -8.99 11.65
N GLY A 219 4.84 -7.65 11.58
CA GLY A 219 5.52 -6.85 12.60
C GLY A 219 7.05 -6.80 12.46
N HIS A 220 7.62 -7.38 11.40
CA HIS A 220 9.06 -7.22 11.11
C HIS A 220 9.40 -5.75 10.84
N THR A 221 10.36 -5.20 11.59
CA THR A 221 10.63 -3.76 11.63
C THR A 221 11.12 -3.16 10.29
N GLY A 222 11.74 -3.97 9.44
CA GLY A 222 12.18 -3.55 8.10
C GLY A 222 11.09 -3.61 7.02
N ILE A 223 9.91 -4.17 7.33
CA ILE A 223 8.82 -4.34 6.39
C ILE A 223 7.69 -3.36 6.72
N ASN A 224 7.27 -2.58 5.72
CA ASN A 224 6.10 -1.73 5.87
C ASN A 224 4.86 -2.60 6.11
N SER A 225 4.16 -2.38 7.23
CA SER A 225 3.01 -3.18 7.64
C SER A 225 1.87 -3.19 6.61
N TYR A 226 1.66 -2.07 5.90
CA TYR A 226 0.66 -2.02 4.84
C TYR A 226 1.08 -2.86 3.63
N MET A 227 2.38 -2.88 3.27
CA MET A 227 2.89 -3.72 2.19
C MET A 227 2.82 -5.22 2.53
N TRP A 228 2.99 -5.59 3.81
CA TRP A 228 2.71 -6.95 4.25
C TRP A 228 1.21 -7.29 4.11
N ASP A 229 0.30 -6.37 4.50
CA ASP A 229 -1.13 -6.55 4.26
C ASP A 229 -1.48 -6.63 2.76
N VAL A 230 -0.76 -5.91 1.89
CA VAL A 230 -0.89 -6.05 0.42
C VAL A 230 -0.58 -7.49 0.00
N ALA A 231 0.55 -8.06 0.44
CA ALA A 231 0.93 -9.45 0.12
C ALA A 231 -0.14 -10.44 0.62
N ARG A 232 -0.58 -10.31 1.87
CA ARG A 232 -1.61 -11.17 2.49
C ARG A 232 -2.96 -11.08 1.78
N VAL A 233 -3.41 -9.87 1.48
CA VAL A 233 -4.67 -9.65 0.76
C VAL A 233 -4.59 -10.19 -0.66
N HIS A 234 -3.44 -10.03 -1.31
CA HIS A 234 -3.19 -10.58 -2.64
C HIS A 234 -3.25 -12.12 -2.62
N TRP A 235 -2.54 -12.75 -1.67
CA TRP A 235 -2.56 -14.20 -1.47
C TRP A 235 -3.97 -14.76 -1.31
N ASN A 236 -4.80 -14.12 -0.49
CA ASN A 236 -6.16 -14.58 -0.20
C ASN A 236 -7.11 -14.48 -1.42
N ARG A 237 -6.70 -13.82 -2.52
CA ARG A 237 -7.48 -13.65 -3.76
C ARG A 237 -7.06 -14.63 -4.87
N MET A 238 -5.93 -15.29 -4.72
CA MET A 238 -5.40 -16.27 -5.66
C MET A 238 -6.00 -17.67 -5.43
#